data_b036dd5d6f8091d1b051de8b96f1fd55
#
_entry.id   b036dd5d6f8091d1b051de8b96f1fd55
#
_cell.length_a   1.000
_cell.length_b   1.000
_cell.length_c   1.000
_cell.angle_alpha   90.00
_cell.angle_beta   90.00
_cell.angle_gamma   90.00
#
_symmetry.space_group_name_H-M   'P 1'
#
loop_
_entity.id
_entity.type
_entity.pdbx_description
1 polymer ?
#
loop_
_entity_poly.entity_id
_entity_poly.type
_entity_poly.pdbx_seq_one_letter_code
_entity_poly.pdbx_strand_id
1 'polypeptide(L)'
;MNELALIFHRLGIDTKSVLEAAGTKWNFLKFSPGLVGGHCIGVDPYYLTSKAESVGYHPQVILAGRRINNGMGKFVAEQTMKKLSELARPVKELKVAVLGLTFKENVPDLRNSRVPDIIRELREYGVQVLVHDPIAQSEEAFEEYGIHLSKWDDLKDIDGIVVAVAHSKYVDMGLQKLLKPLRSQQEGVVIDVKCLLDQAKLPKTLKYWRL
;
A
#
# COMPACT_ATOMS: atom_id res chain seq x y z
N MET A 1 -1.14 -2.71 -15.02
CA MET A 1 -1.92 -1.80 -14.17
C MET A 1 -1.03 -0.86 -13.35
N ASN A 2 -0.04 -1.33 -12.63
CA ASN A 2 0.84 -0.47 -11.83
C ASN A 2 1.50 0.65 -12.63
N GLU A 3 2.02 0.36 -13.83
CA GLU A 3 2.61 1.40 -14.69
C GLU A 3 1.58 2.46 -15.13
N LEU A 4 0.35 2.03 -15.44
CA LEU A 4 -0.73 2.98 -15.75
C LEU A 4 -1.03 3.89 -14.56
N ALA A 5 -1.07 3.36 -13.34
CA ALA A 5 -1.26 4.18 -12.14
C ALA A 5 -0.13 5.22 -11.96
N LEU A 6 1.13 4.84 -12.21
CA LEU A 6 2.26 5.77 -12.18
C LEU A 6 2.15 6.88 -13.24
N ILE A 7 1.70 6.53 -14.45
CA ILE A 7 1.50 7.49 -15.55
C ILE A 7 0.33 8.42 -15.22
N PHE A 8 -0.82 7.88 -14.83
CA PHE A 8 -2.02 8.66 -14.52
C PHE A 8 -1.79 9.61 -13.35
N HIS A 9 -1.07 9.15 -12.33
CA HIS A 9 -0.67 10.03 -11.22
C HIS A 9 0.13 11.25 -11.70
N ARG A 10 1.09 11.06 -12.62
CA ARG A 10 1.89 12.17 -13.18
C ARG A 10 1.06 13.13 -14.05
N LEU A 11 0.01 12.62 -14.67
CA LEU A 11 -0.94 13.38 -15.48
C LEU A 11 -2.05 14.06 -14.64
N GLY A 12 -2.12 13.80 -13.33
CA GLY A 12 -3.21 14.30 -12.48
C GLY A 12 -4.54 13.61 -12.74
N ILE A 13 -4.52 12.38 -13.29
CA ILE A 13 -5.71 11.60 -13.63
C ILE A 13 -5.94 10.54 -12.54
N ASP A 14 -7.18 10.40 -12.09
CA ASP A 14 -7.56 9.38 -11.12
C ASP A 14 -7.61 8.00 -11.77
N THR A 15 -6.75 7.08 -11.33
CA THR A 15 -6.61 5.74 -11.89
C THR A 15 -7.90 4.93 -11.78
N LYS A 16 -8.58 5.01 -10.62
CA LYS A 16 -9.83 4.28 -10.38
C LYS A 16 -10.90 4.67 -11.39
N SER A 17 -11.10 5.97 -11.62
CA SER A 17 -12.08 6.48 -12.58
C SER A 17 -11.81 6.01 -14.01
N VAL A 18 -10.53 5.96 -14.42
CA VAL A 18 -10.15 5.44 -15.74
C VAL A 18 -10.48 3.95 -15.85
N LEU A 19 -10.14 3.16 -14.82
CA LEU A 19 -10.39 1.72 -14.83
C LEU A 19 -11.88 1.38 -14.75
N GLU A 20 -12.68 2.17 -14.04
CA GLU A 20 -14.14 2.05 -14.02
C GLU A 20 -14.73 2.32 -15.41
N ALA A 21 -14.31 3.39 -16.08
CA ALA A 21 -14.74 3.70 -17.44
C ALA A 21 -14.32 2.61 -18.44
N ALA A 22 -13.07 2.13 -18.39
CA ALA A 22 -12.60 1.04 -19.23
C ALA A 22 -13.35 -0.27 -18.94
N GLY A 23 -13.70 -0.51 -17.68
CA GLY A 23 -14.42 -1.70 -17.21
C GLY A 23 -15.89 -1.79 -17.67
N THR A 24 -16.43 -0.75 -18.31
CA THR A 24 -17.73 -0.79 -18.98
C THR A 24 -17.70 -1.62 -20.26
N LYS A 25 -16.50 -1.82 -20.85
CA LYS A 25 -16.34 -2.69 -22.01
C LYS A 25 -16.39 -4.17 -21.62
N TRP A 26 -17.15 -4.94 -22.34
CA TRP A 26 -17.40 -6.35 -22.05
C TRP A 26 -16.14 -7.25 -22.06
N ASN A 27 -15.13 -6.90 -22.83
CA ASN A 27 -13.88 -7.64 -22.97
C ASN A 27 -12.71 -7.06 -22.13
N PHE A 28 -12.98 -6.06 -21.29
CA PHE A 28 -11.95 -5.50 -20.42
C PHE A 28 -11.76 -6.37 -19.16
N LEU A 29 -10.53 -6.82 -18.95
CA LEU A 29 -10.17 -7.58 -17.75
C LEU A 29 -10.00 -6.61 -16.56
N LYS A 30 -10.84 -6.76 -15.54
CA LYS A 30 -10.91 -5.86 -14.37
C LYS A 30 -9.74 -6.08 -13.39
N PHE A 31 -8.52 -5.83 -13.85
CA PHE A 31 -7.36 -5.75 -12.99
C PHE A 31 -7.21 -4.35 -12.39
N SER A 32 -6.77 -4.28 -11.13
CA SER A 32 -6.45 -3.03 -10.43
C SER A 32 -4.95 -2.94 -10.11
N PRO A 33 -4.38 -1.74 -9.95
CA PRO A 33 -3.05 -1.57 -9.44
C PRO A 33 -2.97 -1.98 -7.95
N GLY A 34 -1.75 -2.24 -7.46
CA GLY A 34 -1.55 -2.59 -6.06
C GLY A 34 -0.17 -3.14 -5.77
N LEU A 35 -0.02 -3.62 -4.55
CA LEU A 35 1.21 -4.24 -4.04
C LEU A 35 1.13 -5.74 -4.30
N VAL A 36 1.71 -6.18 -5.41
CA VAL A 36 1.66 -7.60 -5.79
C VAL A 36 2.80 -8.37 -5.14
N GLY A 37 2.46 -9.27 -4.25
CA GLY A 37 3.36 -10.15 -3.52
C GLY A 37 2.98 -11.62 -3.64
N GLY A 38 3.30 -12.40 -2.61
CA GLY A 38 3.02 -13.83 -2.52
C GLY A 38 4.12 -14.70 -3.11
N HIS A 39 4.00 -16.01 -2.87
CA HIS A 39 5.05 -16.98 -3.19
C HIS A 39 5.07 -17.45 -4.65
N CYS A 40 3.94 -17.40 -5.37
CA CYS A 40 3.91 -17.78 -6.79
C CYS A 40 4.07 -16.53 -7.68
N ILE A 41 3.06 -15.65 -7.73
CA ILE A 41 3.06 -14.49 -8.64
C ILE A 41 4.25 -13.55 -8.38
N GLY A 42 4.69 -13.46 -7.13
CA GLY A 42 5.86 -12.68 -6.73
C GLY A 42 7.20 -13.27 -7.18
N VAL A 43 7.30 -14.59 -7.35
CA VAL A 43 8.56 -15.35 -7.47
C VAL A 43 8.71 -16.12 -8.77
N ASP A 44 7.68 -16.86 -9.22
CA ASP A 44 7.79 -17.79 -10.36
C ASP A 44 8.29 -17.11 -11.66
N PRO A 45 7.92 -15.84 -11.96
CA PRO A 45 8.49 -15.16 -13.13
C PRO A 45 10.02 -15.05 -13.10
N TYR A 46 10.65 -15.03 -11.92
CA TYR A 46 12.11 -14.99 -11.82
C TYR A 46 12.76 -16.32 -12.16
N TYR A 47 12.12 -17.46 -11.87
CA TYR A 47 12.62 -18.77 -12.35
C TYR A 47 12.65 -18.82 -13.85
N LEU A 48 11.60 -18.34 -14.53
CA LEU A 48 11.57 -18.27 -15.99
C LEU A 48 12.62 -17.31 -16.54
N THR A 49 12.79 -16.12 -15.94
CA THR A 49 13.80 -15.15 -16.41
C THR A 49 15.21 -15.68 -16.21
N SER A 50 15.52 -16.30 -15.07
CA SER A 50 16.82 -16.92 -14.81
C SER A 50 17.10 -18.05 -15.81
N LYS A 51 16.10 -18.89 -16.13
CA LYS A 51 16.25 -19.92 -17.14
C LYS A 51 16.47 -19.34 -18.54
N ALA A 52 15.75 -18.30 -18.91
CA ALA A 52 15.91 -17.63 -20.19
C ALA A 52 17.33 -17.05 -20.34
N GLU A 53 17.84 -16.39 -19.31
CA GLU A 53 19.21 -15.86 -19.31
C GLU A 53 20.26 -16.96 -19.41
N SER A 54 20.04 -18.12 -18.77
CA SER A 54 20.95 -19.26 -18.86
C SER A 54 21.10 -19.86 -20.29
N VAL A 55 20.13 -19.58 -21.16
CA VAL A 55 20.17 -20.00 -22.59
C VAL A 55 20.42 -18.81 -23.54
N GLY A 56 20.90 -17.69 -23.01
CA GLY A 56 21.30 -16.51 -23.77
C GLY A 56 20.19 -15.54 -24.17
N TYR A 57 18.98 -15.65 -23.59
CA TYR A 57 17.88 -14.73 -23.88
C TYR A 57 17.62 -13.79 -22.70
N HIS A 58 17.67 -12.47 -22.93
CA HIS A 58 17.34 -11.48 -21.91
C HIS A 58 15.84 -11.11 -21.95
N PRO A 59 15.02 -11.48 -20.93
CA PRO A 59 13.57 -11.33 -20.95
C PRO A 59 13.13 -9.91 -20.55
N GLN A 60 13.15 -8.98 -21.48
CA GLN A 60 12.93 -7.54 -21.25
C GLN A 60 11.55 -7.24 -20.67
N VAL A 61 10.46 -7.79 -21.21
CA VAL A 61 9.08 -7.49 -20.81
C VAL A 61 8.80 -7.96 -19.41
N ILE A 62 9.20 -9.21 -19.07
CA ILE A 62 8.97 -9.77 -17.73
C ILE A 62 9.75 -8.98 -16.69
N LEU A 63 11.04 -8.70 -16.93
CA LEU A 63 11.87 -7.95 -16.01
C LEU A 63 11.40 -6.50 -15.84
N ALA A 64 10.93 -5.85 -16.92
CA ALA A 64 10.34 -4.51 -16.82
C ALA A 64 9.09 -4.50 -15.94
N GLY A 65 8.18 -5.46 -16.13
CA GLY A 65 6.98 -5.61 -15.29
C GLY A 65 7.32 -5.85 -13.82
N ARG A 66 8.34 -6.69 -13.55
CA ARG A 66 8.81 -6.96 -12.18
C ARG A 66 9.41 -5.69 -11.52
N ARG A 67 10.23 -4.94 -12.24
CA ARG A 67 10.82 -3.68 -11.76
C ARG A 67 9.76 -2.67 -11.38
N ILE A 68 8.71 -2.51 -12.19
CA ILE A 68 7.59 -1.61 -11.90
C ILE A 68 6.89 -2.06 -10.62
N ASN A 69 6.54 -3.34 -10.51
CA ASN A 69 5.87 -3.85 -9.31
C ASN A 69 6.73 -3.70 -8.05
N ASN A 70 8.02 -3.97 -8.13
CA ASN A 70 8.95 -3.82 -7.00
C ASN A 70 9.08 -2.36 -6.54
N GLY A 71 8.89 -1.39 -7.44
CA GLY A 71 8.93 0.04 -7.12
C GLY A 71 7.66 0.58 -6.44
N MET A 72 6.56 -0.19 -6.40
CA MET A 72 5.28 0.32 -5.91
C MET A 72 5.29 0.66 -4.41
N GLY A 73 5.96 -0.11 -3.58
CA GLY A 73 6.09 0.18 -2.15
C GLY A 73 6.75 1.54 -1.91
N LYS A 74 7.87 1.79 -2.58
CA LYS A 74 8.56 3.10 -2.53
C LYS A 74 7.66 4.21 -3.03
N PHE A 75 6.98 4.04 -4.15
CA PHE A 75 6.07 5.03 -4.70
C PHE A 75 4.95 5.42 -3.71
N VAL A 76 4.33 4.44 -3.04
CA VAL A 76 3.31 4.70 -2.01
C VAL A 76 3.90 5.47 -0.83
N ALA A 77 5.09 5.12 -0.37
CA ALA A 77 5.78 5.84 0.71
C ALA A 77 6.09 7.30 0.31
N GLU A 78 6.57 7.55 -0.91
CA GLU A 78 6.79 8.90 -1.44
C GLU A 78 5.50 9.73 -1.49
N GLN A 79 4.36 9.14 -1.90
CA GLN A 79 3.07 9.84 -1.88
C GLN A 79 2.61 10.11 -0.43
N THR A 80 2.87 9.17 0.48
CA THR A 80 2.60 9.37 1.91
C THR A 80 3.39 10.57 2.44
N MET A 81 4.69 10.63 2.15
CA MET A 81 5.54 11.74 2.58
C MET A 81 5.11 13.09 1.99
N LYS A 82 4.73 13.13 0.70
CA LYS A 82 4.20 14.34 0.08
C LYS A 82 2.95 14.86 0.81
N LYS A 83 2.03 13.96 1.20
CA LYS A 83 0.85 14.35 1.95
C LYS A 83 1.16 14.73 3.39
N LEU A 84 2.07 14.04 4.05
CA LEU A 84 2.52 14.38 5.40
C LEU A 84 3.20 15.75 5.47
N SER A 85 3.95 16.16 4.44
CA SER A 85 4.60 17.47 4.39
C SER A 85 3.61 18.64 4.37
N GLU A 86 2.35 18.39 3.98
CA GLU A 86 1.28 19.38 4.02
C GLU A 86 0.76 19.66 5.46
N LEU A 87 1.18 18.87 6.47
CA LEU A 87 0.75 19.02 7.88
C LEU A 87 1.57 20.05 8.67
N ALA A 88 2.58 20.68 8.08
CA ALA A 88 3.45 21.68 8.70
C ALA A 88 4.05 21.24 10.06
N ARG A 89 4.43 19.94 10.18
CA ARG A 89 5.04 19.34 11.37
C ARG A 89 6.40 18.74 11.05
N PRO A 90 7.35 18.74 12.00
CA PRO A 90 8.65 18.10 11.82
C PRO A 90 8.50 16.60 11.51
N VAL A 91 9.21 16.11 10.50
CA VAL A 91 9.09 14.70 10.05
C VAL A 91 9.35 13.71 11.18
N LYS A 92 10.32 13.98 12.05
CA LYS A 92 10.67 13.11 13.20
C LYS A 92 9.57 12.98 14.26
N GLU A 93 8.58 13.87 14.25
CA GLU A 93 7.44 13.85 15.16
C GLU A 93 6.22 13.17 14.54
N LEU A 94 6.28 12.86 13.24
CA LEU A 94 5.17 12.25 12.52
C LEU A 94 5.07 10.76 12.84
N LYS A 95 3.82 10.32 13.07
CA LYS A 95 3.46 8.93 13.29
C LYS A 95 2.52 8.46 12.19
N VAL A 96 2.85 7.34 11.59
CA VAL A 96 2.03 6.70 10.53
C VAL A 96 1.63 5.31 10.96
N ALA A 97 0.34 5.00 10.85
CA ALA A 97 -0.17 3.65 10.98
C ALA A 97 -0.26 2.99 9.59
N VAL A 98 0.41 1.87 9.40
CA VAL A 98 0.27 1.02 8.21
C VAL A 98 -0.69 -0.11 8.57
N LEU A 99 -1.81 -0.19 7.84
CA LEU A 99 -2.88 -1.15 8.07
C LEU A 99 -2.83 -2.26 7.01
N GLY A 100 -2.57 -3.48 7.48
CA GLY A 100 -2.32 -4.67 6.69
C GLY A 100 -0.83 -4.86 6.38
N LEU A 101 -0.34 -6.08 6.60
CA LEU A 101 1.03 -6.51 6.34
C LEU A 101 1.08 -7.74 5.42
N THR A 102 0.03 -8.56 5.41
CA THR A 102 -0.06 -9.75 4.55
C THR A 102 0.00 -9.37 3.07
N PHE A 103 0.38 -10.31 2.20
CA PHE A 103 0.54 -10.01 0.77
C PHE A 103 -0.78 -9.76 0.03
N LYS A 104 -1.92 -10.19 0.59
CA LYS A 104 -3.27 -9.92 0.06
C LYS A 104 -4.35 -10.02 1.15
N GLU A 105 -5.54 -9.58 0.79
CA GLU A 105 -6.70 -9.51 1.68
C GLU A 105 -7.14 -10.88 2.20
N ASN A 106 -7.39 -10.97 3.50
CA ASN A 106 -8.00 -12.11 4.20
C ASN A 106 -7.21 -13.44 4.10
N VAL A 107 -5.92 -13.36 3.80
CA VAL A 107 -5.03 -14.51 3.79
C VAL A 107 -3.91 -14.27 4.80
N PRO A 108 -3.73 -15.12 5.83
CA PRO A 108 -2.70 -14.98 6.86
C PRO A 108 -1.34 -15.47 6.32
N ASP A 109 -0.83 -14.81 5.29
CA ASP A 109 0.44 -15.16 4.65
C ASP A 109 1.25 -13.88 4.39
N LEU A 110 2.44 -13.82 4.94
CA LEU A 110 3.35 -12.67 4.89
C LEU A 110 4.37 -12.79 3.76
N ARG A 111 4.52 -13.97 3.16
CA ARG A 111 5.61 -14.24 2.21
C ARG A 111 5.62 -13.28 1.03
N ASN A 112 6.77 -12.66 0.82
CA ASN A 112 6.99 -11.68 -0.26
C ASN A 112 5.96 -10.53 -0.29
N SER A 113 5.41 -10.14 0.87
CA SER A 113 4.59 -8.92 0.95
C SER A 113 5.41 -7.71 0.50
N ARG A 114 4.76 -6.76 -0.18
CA ARG A 114 5.37 -5.48 -0.58
C ARG A 114 5.11 -4.35 0.40
N VAL A 115 4.33 -4.62 1.44
CA VAL A 115 4.08 -3.65 2.51
C VAL A 115 5.35 -3.32 3.32
N PRO A 116 6.25 -4.26 3.62
CA PRO A 116 7.54 -3.95 4.26
C PRO A 116 8.37 -2.91 3.51
N ASP A 117 8.24 -2.83 2.17
CA ASP A 117 8.94 -1.81 1.37
C ASP A 117 8.43 -0.40 1.71
N ILE A 118 7.11 -0.23 1.94
CA ILE A 118 6.53 1.05 2.40
C ILE A 118 7.07 1.41 3.79
N ILE A 119 7.07 0.45 4.69
CA ILE A 119 7.48 0.64 6.10
C ILE A 119 8.95 1.05 6.16
N ARG A 120 9.82 0.36 5.42
CA ARG A 120 11.25 0.65 5.35
C ARG A 120 11.50 2.08 4.84
N GLU A 121 10.89 2.42 3.70
CA GLU A 121 11.05 3.75 3.09
C GLU A 121 10.56 4.86 4.02
N LEU A 122 9.41 4.72 4.68
CA LEU A 122 8.92 5.70 5.65
C LEU A 122 9.85 5.86 6.84
N ARG A 123 10.43 4.76 7.35
CA ARG A 123 11.42 4.80 8.43
C ARG A 123 12.72 5.49 8.02
N GLU A 124 13.16 5.31 6.76
CA GLU A 124 14.35 6.00 6.21
C GLU A 124 14.14 7.51 6.16
N TYR A 125 12.91 8.00 5.95
CA TYR A 125 12.56 9.42 6.09
C TYR A 125 12.53 9.90 7.56
N GLY A 126 12.61 9.00 8.53
CA GLY A 126 12.57 9.32 9.96
C GLY A 126 11.17 9.36 10.56
N VAL A 127 10.16 8.85 9.87
CA VAL A 127 8.79 8.74 10.36
C VAL A 127 8.67 7.57 11.34
N GLN A 128 7.94 7.75 12.44
CA GLN A 128 7.59 6.66 13.34
C GLN A 128 6.45 5.84 12.70
N VAL A 129 6.73 4.57 12.40
CA VAL A 129 5.76 3.67 11.75
C VAL A 129 5.26 2.62 12.74
N LEU A 130 3.94 2.60 12.97
CA LEU A 130 3.21 1.55 13.68
C LEU A 130 2.52 0.66 12.65
N VAL A 131 2.58 -0.65 12.85
CA VAL A 131 2.01 -1.62 11.89
C VAL A 131 0.95 -2.43 12.59
N HIS A 132 -0.24 -2.51 12.00
CA HIS A 132 -1.33 -3.35 12.47
C HIS A 132 -1.81 -4.25 11.34
N ASP A 133 -1.96 -5.53 11.65
CA ASP A 133 -2.63 -6.48 10.78
C ASP A 133 -3.57 -7.36 11.62
N PRO A 134 -4.84 -7.53 11.20
CA PRO A 134 -5.83 -8.23 12.02
C PRO A 134 -5.74 -9.77 11.95
N ILE A 135 -4.92 -10.31 11.04
CA ILE A 135 -4.83 -11.75 10.78
C ILE A 135 -3.39 -12.29 10.72
N ALA A 136 -2.39 -11.42 10.52
CA ALA A 136 -0.99 -11.85 10.55
C ALA A 136 -0.55 -12.25 11.95
N GLN A 137 0.33 -13.24 12.04
CA GLN A 137 0.95 -13.64 13.30
C GLN A 137 2.12 -12.72 13.62
N SER A 138 2.18 -12.25 14.88
CA SER A 138 3.19 -11.26 15.29
C SER A 138 4.61 -11.83 15.26
N GLU A 139 4.74 -13.10 15.63
CA GLU A 139 6.00 -13.83 15.62
C GLU A 139 6.54 -13.98 14.19
N GLU A 140 5.68 -14.40 13.25
CA GLU A 140 6.06 -14.51 11.83
C GLU A 140 6.43 -13.16 11.22
N ALA A 141 5.71 -12.08 11.57
CA ALA A 141 6.02 -10.73 11.09
C ALA A 141 7.40 -10.26 11.57
N PHE A 142 7.77 -10.63 12.79
CA PHE A 142 9.09 -10.31 13.33
C PHE A 142 10.19 -11.18 12.71
N GLU A 143 9.97 -12.49 12.58
CA GLU A 143 10.94 -13.41 11.97
C GLU A 143 11.23 -13.08 10.51
N GLU A 144 10.19 -12.80 9.73
CA GLU A 144 10.30 -12.54 8.27
C GLU A 144 10.84 -11.13 7.96
N TYR A 145 10.39 -10.11 8.72
CA TYR A 145 10.64 -8.71 8.37
C TYR A 145 11.23 -7.84 9.50
N GLY A 146 11.42 -8.36 10.71
CA GLY A 146 11.80 -7.56 11.88
C GLY A 146 10.73 -6.54 12.29
N ILE A 147 9.45 -6.82 12.00
CA ILE A 147 8.33 -5.91 12.24
C ILE A 147 7.51 -6.41 13.43
N HIS A 148 7.38 -5.56 14.46
CA HIS A 148 6.46 -5.80 15.56
C HIS A 148 5.07 -5.26 15.20
N LEU A 149 4.04 -6.10 15.33
CA LEU A 149 2.66 -5.68 15.13
C LEU A 149 2.13 -4.97 16.36
N SER A 150 1.47 -3.84 16.15
CA SER A 150 0.75 -3.08 17.18
C SER A 150 -0.67 -3.58 17.31
N LYS A 151 -1.23 -3.58 18.53
CA LYS A 151 -2.67 -3.78 18.72
C LYS A 151 -3.42 -2.54 18.21
N TRP A 152 -4.68 -2.74 17.81
CA TRP A 152 -5.52 -1.64 17.33
C TRP A 152 -5.62 -0.49 18.34
N ASP A 153 -5.79 -0.80 19.62
CA ASP A 153 -5.94 0.18 20.68
C ASP A 153 -4.67 0.96 21.02
N ASP A 154 -3.51 0.48 20.54
CA ASP A 154 -2.22 1.17 20.68
C ASP A 154 -2.01 2.22 19.57
N LEU A 155 -2.80 2.18 18.51
CA LEU A 155 -2.79 3.19 17.46
C LEU A 155 -3.45 4.47 17.96
N LYS A 156 -2.63 5.42 18.44
CA LYS A 156 -3.08 6.70 19.00
C LYS A 156 -2.18 7.83 18.54
N ASP A 157 -2.79 9.00 18.40
CA ASP A 157 -2.09 10.23 17.98
C ASP A 157 -1.33 10.05 16.65
N ILE A 158 -1.98 9.39 15.71
CA ILE A 158 -1.46 9.09 14.37
C ILE A 158 -1.68 10.30 13.46
N ASP A 159 -0.66 10.68 12.70
CA ASP A 159 -0.72 11.78 11.73
C ASP A 159 -1.13 11.30 10.34
N GLY A 160 -0.83 10.03 10.02
CA GLY A 160 -1.22 9.43 8.74
C GLY A 160 -1.59 7.95 8.85
N ILE A 161 -2.57 7.52 8.07
CA ILE A 161 -2.99 6.13 7.93
C ILE A 161 -2.71 5.68 6.49
N VAL A 162 -1.99 4.57 6.33
CA VAL A 162 -1.80 3.88 5.05
C VAL A 162 -2.62 2.60 5.08
N VAL A 163 -3.69 2.53 4.31
CA VAL A 163 -4.46 1.29 4.10
C VAL A 163 -3.77 0.50 2.99
N ALA A 164 -2.83 -0.36 3.39
CA ALA A 164 -1.99 -1.12 2.46
C ALA A 164 -2.69 -2.40 1.97
N VAL A 165 -3.43 -3.09 2.85
CA VAL A 165 -4.20 -4.30 2.54
C VAL A 165 -5.64 -4.15 3.05
N ALA A 166 -6.62 -4.39 2.15
CA ALA A 166 -8.03 -4.17 2.44
C ALA A 166 -8.70 -5.41 3.06
N HIS A 167 -8.27 -5.80 4.28
CA HIS A 167 -8.92 -6.88 5.01
C HIS A 167 -10.39 -6.57 5.32
N SER A 168 -11.26 -7.60 5.25
CA SER A 168 -12.68 -7.47 5.61
C SER A 168 -12.87 -6.82 6.98
N LYS A 169 -12.02 -7.13 7.96
CA LYS A 169 -12.06 -6.50 9.28
C LYS A 169 -11.95 -4.97 9.24
N TYR A 170 -11.20 -4.39 8.31
CA TYR A 170 -11.13 -2.93 8.13
C TYR A 170 -12.37 -2.38 7.44
N VAL A 171 -12.90 -3.13 6.45
CA VAL A 171 -14.15 -2.79 5.75
C VAL A 171 -15.31 -2.75 6.75
N ASP A 172 -15.48 -3.81 7.54
CA ASP A 172 -16.57 -4.02 8.49
C ASP A 172 -16.51 -3.04 9.67
N MET A 173 -15.29 -2.58 10.00
CA MET A 173 -15.07 -1.59 11.05
C MET A 173 -15.74 -0.25 10.76
N GLY A 174 -15.89 0.10 9.49
CA GLY A 174 -16.45 1.36 9.04
C GLY A 174 -15.51 2.55 9.16
N LEU A 175 -15.79 3.58 8.40
CA LEU A 175 -14.91 4.75 8.22
C LEU A 175 -14.58 5.46 9.55
N GLN A 176 -15.58 5.70 10.40
CA GLN A 176 -15.39 6.44 11.66
C GLN A 176 -14.39 5.74 12.58
N LYS A 177 -14.50 4.41 12.71
CA LYS A 177 -13.59 3.62 13.55
C LYS A 177 -12.21 3.55 12.93
N LEU A 178 -12.13 3.42 11.58
CA LEU A 178 -10.85 3.40 10.86
C LEU A 178 -10.06 4.70 11.05
N LEU A 179 -10.73 5.85 11.09
CA LEU A 179 -10.11 7.16 11.28
C LEU A 179 -9.87 7.53 12.75
N LYS A 180 -10.40 6.74 13.70
CA LYS A 180 -10.28 7.02 15.15
C LYS A 180 -8.82 7.16 15.64
N PRO A 181 -7.83 6.40 15.12
CA PRO A 181 -6.43 6.54 15.52
C PRO A 181 -5.80 7.90 15.18
N LEU A 182 -6.35 8.64 14.21
CA LEU A 182 -5.81 9.94 13.85
C LEU A 182 -5.86 10.91 15.04
N ARG A 183 -4.78 11.67 15.22
CA ARG A 183 -4.67 12.73 16.22
C ARG A 183 -5.78 13.76 16.08
N SER A 184 -6.13 14.09 14.85
CA SER A 184 -7.29 14.89 14.50
C SER A 184 -8.00 14.22 13.31
N GLN A 185 -9.29 13.94 13.47
CA GLN A 185 -10.10 13.42 12.38
C GLN A 185 -10.37 14.46 11.27
N GLN A 186 -10.01 15.71 11.51
CA GLN A 186 -10.14 16.80 10.54
C GLN A 186 -8.82 17.15 9.86
N GLU A 187 -7.68 16.82 10.47
CA GLU A 187 -6.35 17.14 9.95
C GLU A 187 -5.44 15.92 10.02
N GLY A 188 -5.44 15.12 9.02
CA GLY A 188 -4.62 13.92 8.93
C GLY A 188 -4.42 13.51 7.48
N VAL A 189 -3.57 12.52 7.30
CA VAL A 189 -3.28 11.93 5.99
C VAL A 189 -3.91 10.55 5.89
N VAL A 190 -4.56 10.26 4.77
CA VAL A 190 -5.09 8.93 4.45
C VAL A 190 -4.61 8.51 3.07
N ILE A 191 -3.86 7.43 3.04
CA ILE A 191 -3.32 6.80 1.83
C ILE A 191 -4.05 5.48 1.62
N ASP A 192 -4.81 5.38 0.56
CA ASP A 192 -5.67 4.25 0.27
C ASP A 192 -5.14 3.46 -0.95
N VAL A 193 -4.28 2.49 -0.69
CA VAL A 193 -3.63 1.70 -1.75
C VAL A 193 -4.62 0.82 -2.52
N LYS A 194 -5.71 0.43 -1.87
CA LYS A 194 -6.68 -0.51 -2.44
C LYS A 194 -7.99 0.15 -2.85
N CYS A 195 -8.07 1.48 -2.83
CA CYS A 195 -9.29 2.24 -3.12
C CYS A 195 -10.50 1.74 -2.30
N LEU A 196 -10.25 1.35 -1.03
CA LEU A 196 -11.24 0.83 -0.10
C LEU A 196 -12.26 1.89 0.30
N LEU A 197 -11.79 3.13 0.46
CA LEU A 197 -12.57 4.20 1.06
C LEU A 197 -13.37 4.97 -0.01
N ASP A 198 -14.59 5.34 0.35
CA ASP A 198 -15.39 6.27 -0.43
C ASP A 198 -14.93 7.71 -0.14
N GLN A 199 -14.22 8.30 -1.11
CA GLN A 199 -13.69 9.66 -0.98
C GLN A 199 -14.78 10.69 -0.65
N ALA A 200 -16.00 10.50 -1.14
CA ALA A 200 -17.11 11.44 -0.88
C ALA A 200 -17.53 11.47 0.60
N LYS A 201 -17.23 10.42 1.36
CA LYS A 201 -17.54 10.31 2.80
C LYS A 201 -16.41 10.77 3.69
N LEU A 202 -15.23 11.07 3.14
CA LEU A 202 -14.10 11.57 3.92
C LEU A 202 -14.28 13.04 4.24
N PRO A 203 -13.86 13.48 5.46
CA PRO A 203 -13.76 14.90 5.77
C PRO A 203 -12.90 15.63 4.74
N LYS A 204 -13.38 16.73 4.18
CA LYS A 204 -12.69 17.51 3.13
C LYS A 204 -11.35 18.06 3.56
N THR A 205 -11.11 18.16 4.84
CA THR A 205 -9.88 18.64 5.45
C THR A 205 -8.78 17.57 5.52
N LEU A 206 -9.13 16.29 5.45
CA LEU A 206 -8.16 15.21 5.39
C LEU A 206 -7.41 15.23 4.05
N LYS A 207 -6.10 15.04 4.13
CA LYS A 207 -5.24 14.89 2.96
C LYS A 207 -5.36 13.45 2.45
N TYR A 208 -6.21 13.24 1.46
CA TYR A 208 -6.47 11.92 0.89
C TYR A 208 -5.68 11.71 -0.40
N TRP A 209 -5.16 10.50 -0.55
CA TRP A 209 -4.61 10.00 -1.81
C TRP A 209 -4.96 8.52 -1.97
N ARG A 210 -5.19 8.09 -3.21
CA ARG A 210 -5.40 6.67 -3.58
C ARG A 210 -4.57 6.29 -4.80
N LEU A 211 -4.25 4.99 -4.89
CA LEU A 211 -3.46 4.44 -6.00
C LEU A 211 -4.30 4.26 -7.27
#